data_9cfab2f0ff29a71b28a89e5cb3dd99c1
#
_entry.id   9cfab2f0ff29a71b28a89e5cb3dd99c1
#
_cell.length_a   1.000
_cell.length_b   1.000
_cell.length_c   1.000
_cell.angle_alpha   90.00
_cell.angle_beta   90.00
_cell.angle_gamma   90.00
#
_symmetry.space_group_name_H-M   'P 1'
#
loop_
_entity.id
_entity.type
_entity.pdbx_description
1 polymer ?
#
loop_
_entity_poly.entity_id
_entity_poly.type
_entity_poly.pdbx_seq_one_letter_code
_entity_poly.pdbx_strand_id
1 'polypeptide(L)'
;QYAEAQEQIQTGEQGLAVYRAELDQGWDGYQTLLKNIEALKAQVSGETEQDQELTQKIRELEAQAQETKQTLDAKEQDYQTKKNELDAVKQQLTNAKAELDQAKAQLDASETKLSSAVASIESGQKQLDAGKAELEAQEQTLKKGEAEIAENEAKLADARKEYEDGKKTSEAEIAKGEKKLAVHTDAFA
;
A
#
# COMPACT_ATOMS: atom_id res chain seq x y z
N GLN A 1 12.15 4.05 15.55
CA GLN A 1 13.25 4.47 14.66
C GLN A 1 13.14 5.94 14.21
N TYR A 2 12.02 6.40 13.59
CA TYR A 2 11.90 7.81 13.18
C TYR A 2 11.91 8.78 14.36
N ALA A 3 11.16 8.49 15.42
CA ALA A 3 11.13 9.29 16.65
C ALA A 3 12.49 9.31 17.35
N GLU A 4 13.18 8.18 17.41
CA GLU A 4 14.53 8.07 17.98
C GLU A 4 15.54 8.92 17.17
N ALA A 5 15.45 8.89 15.83
CA ALA A 5 16.30 9.72 15.00
C ALA A 5 16.02 11.23 15.20
N GLN A 6 14.77 11.63 15.40
CA GLN A 6 14.42 13.01 15.72
C GLN A 6 15.00 13.43 17.08
N GLU A 7 14.92 12.58 18.09
CA GLU A 7 15.48 12.84 19.42
C GLU A 7 17.01 12.96 19.37
N GLN A 8 17.68 12.10 18.60
CA GLN A 8 19.13 12.19 18.37
C GLN A 8 19.54 13.50 17.68
N ILE A 9 18.78 13.93 16.69
CA ILE A 9 19.00 15.22 16.00
C ILE A 9 18.84 16.37 17.00
N GLN A 10 17.77 16.38 17.79
CA GLN A 10 17.53 17.42 18.80
C GLN A 10 18.63 17.47 19.85
N THR A 11 19.10 16.31 20.31
CA THR A 11 20.23 16.21 21.24
C THR A 11 21.52 16.73 20.61
N GLY A 12 21.77 16.40 19.35
CA GLY A 12 22.91 16.90 18.58
C GLY A 12 22.87 18.43 18.40
N GLU A 13 21.70 19.00 18.12
CA GLU A 13 21.51 20.46 18.02
C GLU A 13 21.81 21.16 19.32
N GLN A 14 21.31 20.63 20.44
CA GLN A 14 21.59 21.17 21.76
C GLN A 14 23.09 21.09 22.11
N GLY A 15 23.72 19.96 21.82
CA GLY A 15 25.17 19.78 21.98
C GLY A 15 26.00 20.78 21.17
N LEU A 16 25.62 20.99 19.90
CA LEU A 16 26.29 21.97 19.04
C LEU A 16 26.07 23.42 19.52
N ALA A 17 24.89 23.74 20.06
CA ALA A 17 24.64 25.07 20.60
C ALA A 17 25.51 25.35 21.83
N VAL A 18 25.66 24.37 22.73
CA VAL A 18 26.57 24.48 23.88
C VAL A 18 28.01 24.64 23.40
N TYR A 19 28.46 23.80 22.46
CA TYR A 19 29.80 23.86 21.94
C TYR A 19 30.10 25.20 21.24
N ARG A 20 29.14 25.76 20.51
CA ARG A 20 29.28 27.11 19.93
C ARG A 20 29.44 28.19 21.01
N ALA A 21 28.65 28.15 22.06
CA ALA A 21 28.74 29.10 23.16
C ALA A 21 30.12 29.03 23.85
N GLU A 22 30.67 27.84 24.07
CA GLU A 22 32.01 27.65 24.61
C GLU A 22 33.10 28.21 23.71
N LEU A 23 32.98 28.00 22.39
CA LEU A 23 33.88 28.56 21.39
C LEU A 23 33.83 30.08 21.38
N ASP A 24 32.65 30.68 21.37
CA ASP A 24 32.49 32.14 21.41
C ASP A 24 33.11 32.72 22.67
N GLN A 25 32.89 32.11 23.83
CA GLN A 25 33.57 32.52 25.08
C GLN A 25 35.10 32.38 24.98
N GLY A 26 35.59 31.33 24.35
CA GLY A 26 37.02 31.13 24.08
C GLY A 26 37.59 32.25 23.23
N TRP A 27 36.93 32.61 22.16
CA TRP A 27 37.32 33.72 21.28
C TRP A 27 37.30 35.08 21.99
N ASP A 28 36.29 35.32 22.82
CA ASP A 28 36.23 36.56 23.65
C ASP A 28 37.39 36.63 24.63
N GLY A 29 37.74 35.50 25.27
CA GLY A 29 38.91 35.39 26.12
C GLY A 29 40.21 35.67 25.39
N TYR A 30 40.36 35.10 24.19
CA TYR A 30 41.50 35.34 23.30
C TYR A 30 41.62 36.81 22.87
N GLN A 31 40.53 37.47 22.52
CA GLN A 31 40.51 38.91 22.20
C GLN A 31 40.90 39.75 23.40
N THR A 32 40.48 39.37 24.58
CA THR A 32 40.87 40.06 25.84
C THR A 32 42.37 39.90 26.09
N LEU A 33 42.92 38.70 25.88
CA LEU A 33 44.36 38.45 25.98
C LEU A 33 45.19 39.34 25.00
N LEU A 34 44.75 39.46 23.78
CA LEU A 34 45.40 40.33 22.77
C LEU A 34 45.39 41.80 23.21
N LYS A 35 44.26 42.31 23.71
CA LYS A 35 44.16 43.68 24.21
C LYS A 35 45.11 43.92 25.40
N ASN A 36 45.25 42.95 26.30
CA ASN A 36 46.17 43.02 27.43
C ASN A 36 47.62 43.04 26.94
N ILE A 37 47.99 42.25 25.96
CA ILE A 37 49.32 42.26 25.32
C ILE A 37 49.62 43.65 24.73
N GLU A 38 48.67 44.22 23.97
CA GLU A 38 48.82 45.56 23.39
C GLU A 38 49.00 46.65 24.46
N ALA A 39 48.20 46.57 25.52
CA ALA A 39 48.31 47.52 26.67
C ALA A 39 49.68 47.42 27.33
N LEU A 40 50.23 46.22 27.53
CA LEU A 40 51.59 46.04 28.10
C LEU A 40 52.67 46.53 27.16
N LYS A 41 52.55 46.28 25.84
CA LYS A 41 53.48 46.81 24.81
C LYS A 41 53.55 48.34 24.85
N ALA A 42 52.40 49.00 25.05
CA ALA A 42 52.33 50.47 25.14
C ALA A 42 53.03 51.06 26.42
N GLN A 43 53.29 50.23 27.43
CA GLN A 43 53.97 50.63 28.65
C GLN A 43 55.51 50.50 28.54
N VAL A 44 56.02 49.73 27.59
CA VAL A 44 57.48 49.60 27.37
C VAL A 44 57.98 50.87 26.71
N SER A 45 58.76 51.66 27.44
CA SER A 45 59.20 52.99 26.98
C SER A 45 60.71 53.20 26.89
N GLY A 46 61.53 52.23 27.31
CA GLY A 46 62.99 52.36 27.30
C GLY A 46 63.69 51.03 27.58
N GLU A 47 64.99 51.18 28.03
CA GLU A 47 65.84 50.04 28.34
C GLU A 47 66.06 49.86 29.83
N THR A 48 65.03 50.16 30.66
CA THR A 48 65.11 49.96 32.09
C THR A 48 64.98 48.48 32.45
N GLU A 49 65.41 48.09 33.64
CA GLU A 49 65.25 46.71 34.14
C GLU A 49 63.79 46.31 34.17
N GLN A 50 62.89 47.22 34.45
CA GLN A 50 61.44 47.04 34.46
C GLN A 50 60.89 46.84 33.04
N ASP A 51 61.44 47.52 32.03
CA ASP A 51 61.07 47.31 30.61
C ASP A 51 61.51 45.92 30.09
N GLN A 52 62.63 45.38 30.64
CA GLN A 52 63.07 44.00 30.30
C GLN A 52 62.13 42.95 30.85
N GLU A 53 61.68 43.12 32.10
CA GLU A 53 60.68 42.23 32.70
C GLU A 53 59.31 42.26 31.96
N LEU A 54 58.86 43.47 31.61
CA LEU A 54 57.63 43.64 30.82
C LEU A 54 57.77 42.98 29.44
N THR A 55 58.90 43.13 28.77
CA THR A 55 59.20 42.52 27.49
C THR A 55 59.16 40.97 27.56
N GLN A 56 59.72 40.40 28.62
CA GLN A 56 59.67 38.97 28.85
C GLN A 56 58.24 38.48 29.04
N LYS A 57 57.47 39.17 29.87
CA LYS A 57 56.05 38.86 30.12
C LYS A 57 55.21 38.97 28.84
N ILE A 58 55.44 39.97 28.00
CA ILE A 58 54.76 40.10 26.71
C ILE A 58 55.06 38.89 25.83
N ARG A 59 56.31 38.41 25.72
CA ARG A 59 56.65 37.22 24.93
C ARG A 59 55.94 35.97 25.44
N GLU A 60 55.83 35.79 26.73
CA GLU A 60 55.11 34.66 27.34
C GLU A 60 53.60 34.70 27.00
N LEU A 61 52.98 35.88 27.09
CA LEU A 61 51.58 36.08 26.73
C LEU A 61 51.30 35.92 25.24
N GLU A 62 52.24 36.37 24.38
CA GLU A 62 52.18 36.16 22.95
C GLU A 62 52.24 34.67 22.60
N ALA A 63 53.15 33.90 23.23
CA ALA A 63 53.22 32.47 23.07
C ALA A 63 51.90 31.78 23.51
N GLN A 64 51.36 32.19 24.65
CA GLN A 64 50.06 31.71 25.14
C GLN A 64 48.92 32.06 24.17
N ALA A 65 48.91 33.29 23.62
CA ALA A 65 47.90 33.71 22.66
C ALA A 65 47.98 32.87 21.38
N GLN A 66 49.18 32.55 20.90
CA GLN A 66 49.37 31.70 19.73
C GLN A 66 48.85 30.26 19.94
N GLU A 67 49.15 29.66 21.12
CA GLU A 67 48.63 28.32 21.49
C GLU A 67 47.13 28.33 21.63
N THR A 68 46.57 29.35 22.30
CA THR A 68 45.10 29.52 22.48
C THR A 68 44.42 29.62 21.10
N LYS A 69 44.98 30.44 20.20
CA LYS A 69 44.45 30.57 18.81
C LYS A 69 44.44 29.25 18.08
N GLN A 70 45.54 28.50 18.13
CA GLN A 70 45.59 27.18 17.46
C GLN A 70 44.53 26.21 18.00
N THR A 71 44.35 26.24 19.33
CA THR A 71 43.31 25.40 19.98
C THR A 71 41.91 25.81 19.54
N LEU A 72 41.61 27.10 19.48
CA LEU A 72 40.33 27.64 19.03
C LEU A 72 40.05 27.34 17.55
N ASP A 73 41.05 27.52 16.70
CA ASP A 73 40.95 27.17 15.27
C ASP A 73 40.63 25.67 15.08
N ALA A 74 41.31 24.79 15.81
CA ALA A 74 41.03 23.35 15.77
C ALA A 74 39.61 23.00 16.28
N LYS A 75 39.16 23.64 17.36
CA LYS A 75 37.81 23.48 17.86
C LYS A 75 36.74 24.00 16.89
N GLU A 76 37.00 25.10 16.19
CA GLU A 76 36.12 25.64 15.16
C GLU A 76 35.95 24.63 14.00
N GLN A 77 37.06 24.02 13.57
CA GLN A 77 37.02 22.97 12.51
C GLN A 77 36.22 21.76 12.98
N ASP A 78 36.40 21.30 14.21
CA ASP A 78 35.63 20.19 14.80
C ASP A 78 34.13 20.52 14.87
N TYR A 79 33.79 21.74 15.31
CA TYR A 79 32.41 22.23 15.31
C TYR A 79 31.79 22.19 13.91
N GLN A 80 32.48 22.70 12.89
CA GLN A 80 31.98 22.70 11.51
C GLN A 80 31.77 21.29 10.98
N THR A 81 32.71 20.38 11.30
CA THR A 81 32.59 18.96 10.94
C THR A 81 31.33 18.33 11.54
N LYS A 82 31.14 18.46 12.84
CA LYS A 82 29.98 17.92 13.54
C LYS A 82 28.66 18.55 13.08
N LYS A 83 28.67 19.84 12.77
CA LYS A 83 27.51 20.54 12.19
C LYS A 83 27.15 19.96 10.83
N ASN A 84 28.11 19.75 9.96
CA ASN A 84 27.88 19.18 8.62
C ASN A 84 27.37 17.74 8.70
N GLU A 85 27.89 16.93 9.63
CA GLU A 85 27.42 15.57 9.88
C GLU A 85 25.96 15.57 10.34
N LEU A 86 25.60 16.45 11.27
CA LEU A 86 24.22 16.58 11.75
C LEU A 86 23.27 17.05 10.60
N ASP A 87 23.68 18.01 9.79
CA ASP A 87 22.91 18.50 8.66
C ASP A 87 22.69 17.39 7.62
N ALA A 88 23.69 16.53 7.37
CA ALA A 88 23.56 15.36 6.51
C ALA A 88 22.54 14.34 7.04
N VAL A 89 22.57 14.05 8.35
CA VAL A 89 21.59 13.16 9.00
C VAL A 89 20.16 13.72 8.90
N LYS A 90 19.98 15.02 9.12
CA LYS A 90 18.67 15.70 8.93
C LYS A 90 18.14 15.53 7.51
N GLN A 91 19.01 15.70 6.52
CA GLN A 91 18.64 15.54 5.11
C GLN A 91 18.23 14.09 4.81
N GLN A 92 18.98 13.12 5.30
CA GLN A 92 18.65 11.69 5.15
C GLN A 92 17.31 11.36 5.77
N LEU A 93 17.04 11.85 6.98
CA LEU A 93 15.75 11.64 7.67
C LEU A 93 14.59 12.26 6.90
N THR A 94 14.79 13.44 6.33
CA THR A 94 13.78 14.13 5.50
C THR A 94 13.45 13.31 4.24
N ASN A 95 14.48 12.79 3.56
CA ASN A 95 14.31 11.96 2.37
C ASN A 95 13.60 10.64 2.71
N ALA A 96 14.02 9.96 3.77
CA ALA A 96 13.40 8.72 4.23
C ALA A 96 11.91 8.92 4.60
N LYS A 97 11.58 10.06 5.21
CA LYS A 97 10.19 10.41 5.50
C LYS A 97 9.37 10.58 4.21
N ALA A 98 9.91 11.28 3.22
CA ALA A 98 9.22 11.47 1.94
C ALA A 98 8.97 10.13 1.22
N GLU A 99 9.95 9.21 1.22
CA GLU A 99 9.81 7.87 0.67
C GLU A 99 8.74 7.05 1.40
N LEU A 100 8.70 7.15 2.74
CA LEU A 100 7.68 6.47 3.55
C LEU A 100 6.27 7.01 3.27
N ASP A 101 6.11 8.32 3.17
CA ASP A 101 4.84 8.97 2.84
C ASP A 101 4.34 8.55 1.44
N GLN A 102 5.25 8.43 0.47
CA GLN A 102 4.95 7.93 -0.87
C GLN A 102 4.54 6.44 -0.86
N ALA A 103 5.27 5.60 -0.13
CA ALA A 103 4.95 4.18 0.00
C ALA A 103 3.58 3.98 0.68
N LYS A 104 3.27 4.77 1.69
CA LYS A 104 1.96 4.77 2.35
C LYS A 104 0.83 5.14 1.38
N ALA A 105 1.01 6.19 0.59
CA ALA A 105 0.02 6.59 -0.42
C ALA A 105 -0.22 5.49 -1.47
N GLN A 106 0.83 4.76 -1.89
CA GLN A 106 0.70 3.61 -2.80
C GLN A 106 -0.05 2.44 -2.15
N LEU A 107 0.19 2.18 -0.86
CA LEU A 107 -0.51 1.15 -0.10
C LEU A 107 -2.01 1.47 0.00
N ASP A 108 -2.37 2.70 0.38
CA ASP A 108 -3.75 3.17 0.49
C ASP A 108 -4.50 3.07 -0.87
N ALA A 109 -3.81 3.41 -1.97
CA ALA A 109 -4.36 3.25 -3.32
C ALA A 109 -4.56 1.78 -3.71
N SER A 110 -3.67 0.90 -3.28
CA SER A 110 -3.76 -0.55 -3.53
C SER A 110 -4.90 -1.18 -2.71
N GLU A 111 -5.08 -0.77 -1.47
CA GLU A 111 -6.19 -1.18 -0.61
C GLU A 111 -7.55 -0.78 -1.20
N THR A 112 -7.64 0.45 -1.73
CA THR A 112 -8.84 0.92 -2.43
C THR A 112 -9.17 0.06 -3.65
N LYS A 113 -8.16 -0.29 -4.47
CA LYS A 113 -8.33 -1.18 -5.63
C LYS A 113 -8.78 -2.58 -5.22
N LEU A 114 -8.17 -3.12 -4.16
CA LEU A 114 -8.54 -4.44 -3.63
C LEU A 114 -9.98 -4.45 -3.14
N SER A 115 -10.40 -3.44 -2.40
CA SER A 115 -11.79 -3.29 -1.92
C SER A 115 -12.79 -3.25 -3.09
N SER A 116 -12.46 -2.50 -4.16
CA SER A 116 -13.29 -2.43 -5.36
C SER A 116 -13.35 -3.77 -6.10
N ALA A 117 -12.25 -4.51 -6.16
CA ALA A 117 -12.20 -5.84 -6.77
C ALA A 117 -13.05 -6.85 -5.97
N VAL A 118 -12.97 -6.83 -4.64
CA VAL A 118 -13.80 -7.67 -3.77
C VAL A 118 -15.29 -7.39 -4.00
N ALA A 119 -15.71 -6.13 -4.04
CA ALA A 119 -17.09 -5.76 -4.32
C ALA A 119 -17.58 -6.26 -5.70
N SER A 120 -16.71 -6.22 -6.70
CA SER A 120 -17.00 -6.74 -8.05
C SER A 120 -17.17 -8.27 -8.06
N ILE A 121 -16.32 -8.99 -7.32
CA ILE A 121 -16.41 -10.44 -7.16
C ILE A 121 -17.73 -10.83 -6.45
N GLU A 122 -18.09 -10.13 -5.37
CA GLU A 122 -19.34 -10.37 -4.66
C GLU A 122 -20.57 -10.13 -5.54
N SER A 123 -20.54 -9.09 -6.38
CA SER A 123 -21.59 -8.84 -7.37
C SER A 123 -21.66 -9.94 -8.41
N GLY A 124 -20.53 -10.39 -8.95
CA GLY A 124 -20.46 -11.52 -9.88
C GLY A 124 -20.97 -12.82 -9.28
N GLN A 125 -20.66 -13.09 -8.02
CA GLN A 125 -21.17 -14.26 -7.30
C GLN A 125 -22.70 -14.24 -7.17
N LYS A 126 -23.29 -13.10 -6.83
CA LYS A 126 -24.75 -12.96 -6.76
C LYS A 126 -25.43 -13.18 -8.10
N GLN A 127 -24.83 -12.69 -9.19
CA GLN A 127 -25.35 -12.93 -10.55
C GLN A 127 -25.27 -14.41 -10.94
N LEU A 128 -24.17 -15.09 -10.58
CA LEU A 128 -24.00 -16.51 -10.82
C LEU A 128 -25.04 -17.35 -10.05
N ASP A 129 -25.30 -17.01 -8.78
CA ASP A 129 -26.27 -17.71 -7.96
C ASP A 129 -27.70 -17.50 -8.48
N ALA A 130 -28.04 -16.29 -8.94
CA ALA A 130 -29.31 -16.02 -9.61
C ALA A 130 -29.47 -16.82 -10.92
N GLY A 131 -28.42 -16.87 -11.76
CA GLY A 131 -28.42 -17.64 -12.99
C GLY A 131 -28.58 -19.14 -12.75
N LYS A 132 -27.95 -19.68 -11.71
CA LYS A 132 -28.15 -21.08 -11.29
C LYS A 132 -29.59 -21.38 -10.90
N ALA A 133 -30.19 -20.50 -10.07
CA ALA A 133 -31.60 -20.69 -9.66
C ALA A 133 -32.56 -20.63 -10.84
N GLU A 134 -32.32 -19.76 -11.83
CA GLU A 134 -33.13 -19.70 -13.04
C GLU A 134 -32.97 -20.97 -13.88
N LEU A 135 -31.74 -21.47 -14.06
CA LEU A 135 -31.48 -22.71 -14.77
C LEU A 135 -32.16 -23.92 -14.13
N GLU A 136 -32.12 -24.03 -12.80
CA GLU A 136 -32.81 -25.08 -12.06
C GLU A 136 -34.36 -25.02 -12.25
N ALA A 137 -34.93 -23.81 -12.28
CA ALA A 137 -36.36 -23.62 -12.56
C ALA A 137 -36.73 -24.03 -13.99
N GLN A 138 -35.89 -23.72 -14.97
CA GLN A 138 -36.09 -24.14 -16.37
C GLN A 138 -35.96 -25.65 -16.51
N GLU A 139 -35.01 -26.29 -15.83
CA GLU A 139 -34.85 -27.76 -15.84
C GLU A 139 -36.07 -28.46 -15.27
N GLN A 140 -36.64 -27.94 -14.19
CA GLN A 140 -37.90 -28.47 -13.62
C GLN A 140 -39.07 -28.31 -14.59
N THR A 141 -39.14 -27.18 -15.29
CA THR A 141 -40.21 -26.97 -16.33
C THR A 141 -40.04 -27.93 -17.48
N LEU A 142 -38.83 -28.17 -17.92
CA LEU A 142 -38.56 -29.16 -18.99
C LEU A 142 -38.94 -30.57 -18.57
N LYS A 143 -38.60 -31.02 -17.37
CA LYS A 143 -38.98 -32.33 -16.82
C LYS A 143 -40.49 -32.52 -16.73
N LYS A 144 -41.26 -31.46 -16.39
CA LYS A 144 -42.73 -31.52 -16.43
C LYS A 144 -43.27 -31.67 -17.84
N GLY A 145 -42.70 -30.91 -18.82
CA GLY A 145 -43.07 -31.04 -20.23
C GLY A 145 -42.78 -32.44 -20.80
N GLU A 146 -41.65 -33.02 -20.44
CA GLU A 146 -41.27 -34.38 -20.83
C GLU A 146 -42.28 -35.42 -20.28
N ALA A 147 -42.69 -35.25 -19.00
CA ALA A 147 -43.69 -36.14 -18.40
C ALA A 147 -45.06 -36.01 -19.05
N GLU A 148 -45.52 -34.79 -19.40
CA GLU A 148 -46.78 -34.56 -20.13
C GLU A 148 -46.72 -35.16 -21.55
N ILE A 149 -45.60 -35.08 -22.23
CA ILE A 149 -45.42 -35.72 -23.55
C ILE A 149 -45.54 -37.24 -23.41
N ALA A 150 -44.85 -37.85 -22.45
CA ALA A 150 -44.91 -39.29 -22.22
C ALA A 150 -46.34 -39.77 -21.90
N GLU A 151 -47.10 -39.02 -21.09
CA GLU A 151 -48.51 -39.31 -20.81
C GLU A 151 -49.38 -39.22 -22.08
N ASN A 152 -49.21 -38.21 -22.89
CA ASN A 152 -49.92 -38.03 -24.15
C ASN A 152 -49.60 -39.13 -25.18
N GLU A 153 -48.33 -39.54 -25.26
CA GLU A 153 -47.92 -40.67 -26.11
C GLU A 153 -48.60 -41.99 -25.68
N ALA A 154 -48.68 -42.24 -24.38
CA ALA A 154 -49.40 -43.41 -23.85
C ALA A 154 -50.88 -43.36 -24.20
N LYS A 155 -51.55 -42.22 -24.01
CA LYS A 155 -52.98 -42.05 -24.43
C LYS A 155 -53.20 -42.25 -25.91
N LEU A 156 -52.27 -41.75 -26.75
CA LEU A 156 -52.35 -41.93 -28.20
C LEU A 156 -52.14 -43.38 -28.59
N ALA A 157 -51.26 -44.11 -27.92
CA ALA A 157 -51.06 -45.54 -28.16
C ALA A 157 -52.31 -46.34 -27.82
N ASP A 158 -52.98 -46.05 -26.72
CA ASP A 158 -54.23 -46.68 -26.30
C ASP A 158 -55.37 -46.38 -27.29
N ALA A 159 -55.55 -45.13 -27.68
CA ALA A 159 -56.54 -44.73 -28.67
C ALA A 159 -56.32 -45.40 -30.04
N ARG A 160 -55.10 -45.57 -30.48
CA ARG A 160 -54.76 -46.33 -31.72
C ARG A 160 -55.16 -47.78 -31.59
N LYS A 161 -54.90 -48.42 -30.47
CA LYS A 161 -55.29 -49.82 -30.23
C LYS A 161 -56.82 -49.97 -30.25
N GLU A 162 -57.57 -49.11 -29.56
CA GLU A 162 -59.00 -49.08 -29.58
C GLU A 162 -59.57 -48.90 -31.00
N TYR A 163 -58.99 -48.00 -31.80
CA TYR A 163 -59.36 -47.79 -33.20
C TYR A 163 -59.14 -49.05 -34.05
N GLU A 164 -57.97 -49.69 -33.96
CA GLU A 164 -57.66 -50.92 -34.72
C GLU A 164 -58.57 -52.10 -34.30
N ASP A 165 -58.89 -52.23 -33.00
CA ASP A 165 -59.80 -53.25 -32.53
C ASP A 165 -61.26 -52.98 -32.97
N GLY A 166 -61.69 -51.74 -32.97
CA GLY A 166 -63.02 -51.33 -33.49
C GLY A 166 -63.10 -51.56 -35.02
N LYS A 167 -62.06 -51.25 -35.75
CA LYS A 167 -61.97 -51.49 -37.20
C LYS A 167 -62.08 -52.99 -37.55
N LYS A 168 -61.35 -53.85 -36.81
CA LYS A 168 -61.42 -55.30 -36.97
C LYS A 168 -62.87 -55.85 -36.69
N THR A 169 -63.52 -55.32 -35.69
CA THR A 169 -64.86 -55.69 -35.29
C THR A 169 -65.83 -55.29 -36.43
N SER A 170 -65.79 -54.07 -36.91
CA SER A 170 -66.58 -53.58 -38.04
C SER A 170 -66.42 -54.35 -39.27
N GLU A 171 -65.16 -54.65 -39.66
CA GLU A 171 -64.81 -55.47 -40.83
C GLU A 171 -65.40 -56.89 -40.71
N ALA A 172 -65.38 -57.51 -39.53
CA ALA A 172 -65.96 -58.81 -39.25
C ALA A 172 -67.50 -58.80 -39.37
N GLU A 173 -68.11 -57.71 -38.87
CA GLU A 173 -69.57 -57.54 -39.00
C GLU A 173 -70.01 -57.31 -40.43
N ILE A 174 -69.32 -56.52 -41.21
CA ILE A 174 -69.54 -56.34 -42.67
C ILE A 174 -69.46 -57.70 -43.38
N ALA A 175 -68.37 -58.45 -43.15
CA ALA A 175 -68.20 -59.76 -43.76
C ALA A 175 -69.30 -60.75 -43.38
N LYS A 176 -69.83 -60.71 -42.21
CA LYS A 176 -70.99 -61.49 -41.76
C LYS A 176 -72.27 -61.04 -42.50
N GLY A 177 -72.43 -59.70 -42.65
CA GLY A 177 -73.55 -59.14 -43.41
C GLY A 177 -73.54 -59.55 -44.89
N GLU A 178 -72.38 -59.44 -45.49
CA GLU A 178 -72.20 -59.89 -46.92
C GLU A 178 -72.52 -61.37 -47.09
N LYS A 179 -72.07 -62.27 -46.22
CA LYS A 179 -72.36 -63.66 -46.23
C LYS A 179 -73.90 -63.94 -46.11
N LYS A 180 -74.59 -63.24 -45.22
CA LYS A 180 -76.04 -63.34 -45.05
C LYS A 180 -76.81 -62.88 -46.31
N LEU A 181 -76.26 -61.76 -46.91
CA LEU A 181 -76.89 -61.26 -48.16
C LEU A 181 -76.69 -62.22 -49.31
N ALA A 182 -75.51 -62.85 -49.50
CA ALA A 182 -75.24 -63.86 -50.52
C ALA A 182 -76.18 -65.08 -50.34
N VAL A 183 -76.41 -65.60 -49.14
CA VAL A 183 -77.35 -66.72 -48.87
C VAL A 183 -78.76 -66.32 -49.23
N HIS A 184 -79.18 -65.09 -49.02
CA HIS A 184 -80.50 -64.64 -49.43
C HIS A 184 -80.64 -64.47 -50.89
N THR A 185 -79.65 -64.02 -51.60
CA THR A 185 -79.71 -63.89 -53.06
C THR A 185 -79.76 -65.25 -53.75
N ASP A 186 -79.03 -66.26 -53.23
CA ASP A 186 -79.09 -67.65 -53.76
C ASP A 186 -80.47 -68.33 -53.44
N ALA A 187 -81.23 -67.88 -52.45
CA ALA A 187 -82.53 -68.41 -52.14
C ALA A 187 -83.70 -67.90 -53.07
N PHE A 188 -83.41 -66.83 -53.88
CA PHE A 188 -84.35 -66.20 -54.84
C PHE A 188 -84.00 -66.41 -56.32
N ALA A 189 -82.96 -67.15 -56.63
CA ALA A 189 -82.61 -67.58 -57.96
C ALA A 189 -83.19 -69.01 -58.25
#